data_5fdc79a8b7b3b1f155cf4635e2723b6e
#
_entry.id   5fdc79a8b7b3b1f155cf4635e2723b6e
#
_cell.length_a   1.000
_cell.length_b   1.000
_cell.length_c   1.000
_cell.angle_alpha   90.00
_cell.angle_beta   90.00
_cell.angle_gamma   90.00
#
_symmetry.space_group_name_H-M   'P 1'
#
loop_
_entity.id
_entity.type
_entity.pdbx_description
1 polymer ?
#
loop_
_entity_poly.entity_id
_entity_poly.type
_entity_poly.pdbx_seq_one_letter_code
_entity_poly.pdbx_strand_id
1 'polypeptide(L)'
;MKDKKLAEKIISSLNPEQQSIVLDFENNLYVTACPGSGKTRTLTWKIAYLCSLYPDSLKKIIAITYTSRAAHEIQERLEAMGINNPNVWVGTIHQFCLTFIIRPFGFNCPRISKGFKIIDDYLSRRYLKACAEDLKIKFNYYDKINLRLTEE
;
A
#
# COMPACT_ATOMS: atom_id res chain seq x y z
N MET A 1 -15.24 17.32 20.10
CA MET A 1 -15.70 18.57 19.43
C MET A 1 -14.83 19.02 18.24
N LYS A 2 -13.49 18.86 18.26
CA LYS A 2 -12.62 19.20 17.10
C LYS A 2 -12.92 18.35 15.86
N ASP A 3 -13.23 17.08 16.07
CA ASP A 3 -13.42 16.10 14.99
C ASP A 3 -14.68 16.35 14.16
N LYS A 4 -15.76 16.85 14.76
CA LYS A 4 -17.01 17.15 14.05
C LYS A 4 -16.87 18.31 13.06
N LYS A 5 -16.12 19.36 13.45
CA LYS A 5 -15.80 20.48 12.55
C LYS A 5 -14.94 20.07 11.37
N LEU A 6 -14.01 19.13 11.59
CA LEU A 6 -13.18 18.58 10.51
C LEU A 6 -14.05 17.78 9.52
N ALA A 7 -14.93 16.91 10.02
CA ALA A 7 -15.85 16.14 9.19
C ALA A 7 -16.73 17.05 8.31
N GLU A 8 -17.34 18.10 8.90
CA GLU A 8 -18.15 19.08 8.17
C GLU A 8 -17.33 19.83 7.09
N LYS A 9 -16.11 20.25 7.42
CA LYS A 9 -15.19 20.89 6.48
C LYS A 9 -14.79 19.97 5.33
N ILE A 10 -14.56 18.67 5.60
CA ILE A 10 -14.27 17.67 4.60
C ILE A 10 -15.44 17.59 3.60
N ILE A 11 -16.65 17.37 4.12
CA ILE A 11 -17.83 17.19 3.29
C ILE A 11 -18.08 18.42 2.42
N SER A 12 -18.03 19.63 2.99
CA SER A 12 -18.28 20.87 2.26
C SER A 12 -17.27 21.17 1.15
N SER A 13 -16.08 20.54 1.18
CA SER A 13 -15.02 20.75 0.18
C SER A 13 -15.08 19.77 -1.00
N LEU A 14 -15.99 18.81 -0.99
CA LEU A 14 -16.13 17.75 -1.97
C LEU A 14 -17.32 17.98 -2.88
N ASN A 15 -17.22 17.54 -4.14
CA ASN A 15 -18.37 17.50 -5.03
C ASN A 15 -19.32 16.34 -4.64
N PRO A 16 -20.56 16.28 -5.14
CA PRO A 16 -21.55 15.26 -4.76
C PRO A 16 -21.06 13.82 -4.99
N GLU A 17 -20.35 13.55 -6.08
CA GLU A 17 -19.80 12.22 -6.38
C GLU A 17 -18.69 11.82 -5.39
N GLN A 18 -17.80 12.74 -5.07
CA GLN A 18 -16.75 12.52 -4.07
C GLN A 18 -17.36 12.37 -2.67
N GLN A 19 -18.41 13.11 -2.34
CA GLN A 19 -19.13 12.95 -1.08
C GLN A 19 -19.74 11.56 -0.94
N SER A 20 -20.38 11.04 -1.98
CA SER A 20 -20.95 9.70 -1.96
C SER A 20 -19.89 8.62 -1.69
N ILE A 21 -18.68 8.76 -2.27
CA ILE A 21 -17.57 7.86 -2.01
C ILE A 21 -17.08 7.97 -0.56
N VAL A 22 -16.91 9.18 -0.05
CA VAL A 22 -16.37 9.42 1.30
C VAL A 22 -17.35 8.96 2.38
N LEU A 23 -18.66 9.09 2.16
CA LEU A 23 -19.70 8.76 3.13
C LEU A 23 -20.15 7.30 3.11
N ASP A 24 -19.84 6.54 2.07
CA ASP A 24 -20.19 5.12 2.01
C ASP A 24 -19.17 4.27 2.78
N PHE A 25 -19.61 3.64 3.88
CA PHE A 25 -18.80 2.76 4.74
C PHE A 25 -19.27 1.30 4.71
N GLU A 26 -20.42 1.04 4.13
CA GLU A 26 -21.06 -0.27 4.18
C GLU A 26 -20.73 -1.12 2.97
N ASN A 27 -20.40 -0.47 1.85
CA ASN A 27 -20.19 -1.15 0.58
C ASN A 27 -18.72 -1.22 0.17
N ASN A 28 -18.40 -2.25 -0.61
CA ASN A 28 -17.15 -2.30 -1.36
C ASN A 28 -17.29 -1.40 -2.59
N LEU A 29 -16.47 -0.36 -2.70
CA LEU A 29 -16.53 0.60 -3.77
C LEU A 29 -15.45 0.34 -4.82
N TYR A 30 -15.86 0.29 -6.09
CA TYR A 30 -14.95 0.37 -7.23
C TYR A 30 -15.11 1.74 -7.90
N VAL A 31 -14.06 2.57 -7.81
CA VAL A 31 -14.10 3.94 -8.28
C VAL A 31 -13.26 4.11 -9.54
N THR A 32 -13.90 4.45 -10.65
CA THR A 32 -13.24 4.84 -11.89
C THR A 32 -13.22 6.34 -12.04
N ALA A 33 -12.07 6.89 -12.41
CA ALA A 33 -11.94 8.34 -12.54
C ALA A 33 -10.78 8.70 -13.47
N CYS A 34 -10.94 9.77 -14.27
CA CYS A 34 -9.92 10.27 -15.17
C CYS A 34 -8.68 10.79 -14.44
N PRO A 35 -7.51 10.87 -15.09
CA PRO A 35 -6.37 11.60 -14.56
C PRO A 35 -6.77 13.04 -14.19
N GLY A 36 -6.29 13.54 -13.04
CA GLY A 36 -6.62 14.90 -12.56
C GLY A 36 -7.97 15.05 -11.84
N SER A 37 -8.86 14.06 -11.82
CA SER A 37 -10.18 14.13 -11.15
C SER A 37 -10.14 14.19 -9.63
N GLY A 38 -8.96 14.12 -9.01
CA GLY A 38 -8.79 14.18 -7.55
C GLY A 38 -8.91 12.84 -6.83
N LYS A 39 -8.67 11.68 -7.48
CA LYS A 39 -8.72 10.34 -6.85
C LYS A 39 -7.96 10.27 -5.53
N THR A 40 -6.69 10.66 -5.54
CA THR A 40 -5.83 10.65 -4.34
C THR A 40 -6.39 11.58 -3.26
N ARG A 41 -6.91 12.74 -3.65
CA ARG A 41 -7.57 13.68 -2.74
C ARG A 41 -8.80 13.06 -2.08
N THR A 42 -9.69 12.44 -2.85
CA THR A 42 -10.90 11.77 -2.35
C THR A 42 -10.54 10.65 -1.38
N LEU A 43 -9.52 9.83 -1.71
CA LEU A 43 -9.04 8.78 -0.82
C LEU A 43 -8.50 9.35 0.50
N THR A 44 -7.68 10.39 0.43
CA THR A 44 -7.13 11.05 1.63
C THR A 44 -8.25 11.62 2.50
N TRP A 45 -9.26 12.24 1.89
CA TRP A 45 -10.43 12.77 2.61
C TRP A 45 -11.28 11.64 3.23
N LYS A 46 -11.43 10.50 2.57
CA LYS A 46 -12.11 9.33 3.16
C LYS A 46 -11.38 8.84 4.41
N ILE A 47 -10.06 8.71 4.36
CA ILE A 47 -9.25 8.33 5.54
C ILE A 47 -9.42 9.35 6.66
N ALA A 48 -9.31 10.64 6.34
CA ALA A 48 -9.45 11.74 7.30
C ALA A 48 -10.84 11.73 7.96
N TYR A 49 -11.88 11.51 7.17
CA TYR A 49 -13.25 11.43 7.65
C TYR A 49 -13.45 10.23 8.58
N LEU A 50 -12.94 9.05 8.23
CA LEU A 50 -12.98 7.86 9.09
C LEU A 50 -12.27 8.10 10.42
N CYS A 51 -11.11 8.74 10.41
CA CYS A 51 -10.39 9.11 11.64
C CYS A 51 -11.19 10.08 12.52
N SER A 52 -11.93 11.00 11.90
CA SER A 52 -12.75 11.97 12.66
C SER A 52 -14.00 11.36 13.29
N LEU A 53 -14.57 10.33 12.64
CA LEU A 53 -15.74 9.63 13.16
C LEU A 53 -15.37 8.61 14.26
N TYR A 54 -14.23 7.97 14.13
CA TYR A 54 -13.81 6.86 14.98
C TYR A 54 -12.41 7.09 15.56
N PRO A 55 -12.19 8.16 16.35
CA PRO A 55 -10.87 8.51 16.85
C PRO A 55 -10.26 7.43 17.74
N ASP A 56 -11.09 6.75 18.52
CA ASP A 56 -10.67 5.72 19.49
C ASP A 56 -10.84 4.28 18.94
N SER A 57 -11.05 4.12 17.63
CA SER A 57 -11.25 2.80 17.05
C SER A 57 -9.98 1.98 17.09
N LEU A 58 -10.09 0.73 17.53
CA LEU A 58 -9.01 -0.27 17.46
C LEU A 58 -8.84 -0.84 16.02
N LYS A 59 -9.78 -0.55 15.13
CA LYS A 59 -9.69 -0.99 13.73
C LYS A 59 -8.65 -0.18 12.99
N LYS A 60 -7.83 -0.87 12.20
CA LYS A 60 -6.82 -0.23 11.36
C LYS A 60 -7.39 0.18 10.01
N ILE A 61 -6.99 1.36 9.55
CA ILE A 61 -7.21 1.82 8.19
C ILE A 61 -5.93 1.55 7.42
N ILE A 62 -6.01 0.77 6.35
CA ILE A 62 -4.87 0.41 5.51
C ILE A 62 -5.07 1.01 4.13
N ALA A 63 -4.19 1.93 3.73
CA ALA A 63 -4.16 2.52 2.41
C ALA A 63 -2.96 1.99 1.62
N ILE A 64 -3.24 1.27 0.53
CA ILE A 64 -2.21 0.66 -0.30
C ILE A 64 -2.10 1.42 -1.61
N THR A 65 -0.85 1.77 -1.98
CA THR A 65 -0.53 2.44 -3.23
C THR A 65 0.42 1.60 -4.08
N TYR A 66 0.55 1.95 -5.35
CA TYR A 66 1.50 1.28 -6.23
C TYR A 66 2.94 1.75 -5.99
N THR A 67 3.16 3.03 -5.66
CA THR A 67 4.50 3.62 -5.49
C THR A 67 4.69 4.20 -4.10
N SER A 68 5.94 4.17 -3.60
CA SER A 68 6.30 4.81 -2.33
C SER A 68 6.08 6.32 -2.35
N ARG A 69 6.24 6.96 -3.52
CA ARG A 69 5.97 8.39 -3.68
C ARG A 69 4.50 8.72 -3.43
N ALA A 70 3.58 7.92 -4.00
CA ALA A 70 2.15 8.13 -3.77
C ALA A 70 1.75 7.87 -2.31
N ALA A 71 2.39 6.89 -1.65
CA ALA A 71 2.18 6.65 -0.23
C ALA A 71 2.61 7.87 0.61
N HIS A 72 3.78 8.42 0.32
CA HIS A 72 4.32 9.60 1.00
C HIS A 72 3.40 10.82 0.81
N GLU A 73 2.93 11.06 -0.41
CA GLU A 73 1.99 12.15 -0.71
C GLU A 73 0.69 12.05 0.12
N ILE A 74 0.16 10.83 0.32
CA ILE A 74 -1.02 10.63 1.18
C ILE A 74 -0.68 10.93 2.64
N GLN A 75 0.47 10.48 3.13
CA GLN A 75 0.92 10.74 4.50
C GLN A 75 1.07 12.24 4.77
N GLU A 76 1.80 12.97 3.90
CA GLU A 76 1.97 14.42 4.02
C GLU A 76 0.64 15.16 4.06
N ARG A 77 -0.33 14.74 3.24
CA ARG A 77 -1.66 15.36 3.22
C ARG A 77 -2.44 15.11 4.50
N LEU A 78 -2.36 13.90 5.07
CA LEU A 78 -2.99 13.57 6.35
C LEU A 78 -2.36 14.37 7.49
N GLU A 79 -1.04 14.48 7.52
CA GLU A 79 -0.29 15.29 8.49
C GLU A 79 -0.67 16.79 8.39
N ALA A 80 -0.77 17.32 7.17
CA ALA A 80 -1.22 18.71 6.93
C ALA A 80 -2.67 18.97 7.41
N MET A 81 -3.50 17.93 7.49
CA MET A 81 -4.85 18.00 8.08
C MET A 81 -4.84 17.82 9.60
N GLY A 82 -3.66 17.63 10.21
CA GLY A 82 -3.52 17.35 11.64
C GLY A 82 -3.91 15.94 12.06
N ILE A 83 -3.96 15.00 11.10
CA ILE A 83 -4.30 13.61 11.36
C ILE A 83 -3.02 12.83 11.59
N ASN A 84 -2.77 12.52 12.87
CA ASN A 84 -1.69 11.63 13.29
C ASN A 84 -2.31 10.46 14.09
N ASN A 85 -2.95 9.53 13.38
CA ASN A 85 -3.62 8.39 13.98
C ASN A 85 -2.77 7.13 13.82
N PRO A 86 -2.32 6.46 14.90
CA PRO A 86 -1.48 5.27 14.85
C PRO A 86 -2.17 4.06 14.20
N ASN A 87 -3.49 4.13 14.06
CA ASN A 87 -4.26 3.08 13.39
C ASN A 87 -4.38 3.28 11.87
N VAL A 88 -3.81 4.36 11.32
CA VAL A 88 -3.71 4.58 9.87
C VAL A 88 -2.34 4.11 9.40
N TRP A 89 -2.36 3.19 8.45
CA TRP A 89 -1.14 2.74 7.77
C TRP A 89 -1.24 3.04 6.27
N VAL A 90 -0.21 3.65 5.71
CA VAL A 90 -0.12 3.98 4.29
C VAL A 90 1.20 3.43 3.75
N GLY A 91 1.15 2.71 2.64
CA GLY A 91 2.36 2.16 2.03
C GLY A 91 2.09 1.43 0.71
N THR A 92 3.13 0.81 0.17
CA THR A 92 3.00 -0.04 -1.01
C THR A 92 2.57 -1.46 -0.64
N ILE A 93 2.08 -2.23 -1.63
CA ILE A 93 1.72 -3.63 -1.43
C ILE A 93 2.91 -4.46 -0.90
N HIS A 94 4.13 -4.17 -1.36
CA HIS A 94 5.34 -4.85 -0.87
C HIS A 94 5.61 -4.55 0.60
N GLN A 95 5.47 -3.28 1.01
CA GLN A 95 5.61 -2.87 2.40
C GLN A 95 4.52 -3.47 3.28
N PHE A 96 3.28 -3.56 2.78
CA PHE A 96 2.17 -4.22 3.46
C PHE A 96 2.49 -5.70 3.73
N CYS A 97 2.86 -6.45 2.68
CA CYS A 97 3.22 -7.86 2.81
C CYS A 97 4.38 -8.06 3.79
N LEU A 98 5.40 -7.20 3.72
CA LEU A 98 6.54 -7.28 4.63
C LEU A 98 6.13 -7.02 6.08
N THR A 99 5.33 -6.00 6.33
CA THR A 99 4.98 -5.53 7.69
C THR A 99 3.97 -6.44 8.37
N PHE A 100 2.93 -6.85 7.64
CA PHE A 100 1.79 -7.54 8.24
C PHE A 100 1.75 -9.05 7.99
N ILE A 101 2.56 -9.56 7.05
CA ILE A 101 2.58 -10.97 6.70
C ILE A 101 3.94 -11.59 6.99
N ILE A 102 4.99 -11.10 6.33
CA ILE A 102 6.29 -11.76 6.37
C ILE A 102 6.95 -11.63 7.74
N ARG A 103 7.01 -10.42 8.29
CA ARG A 103 7.64 -10.21 9.61
C ARG A 103 6.93 -10.96 10.75
N PRO A 104 5.57 -10.92 10.86
CA PRO A 104 4.87 -11.62 11.93
C PRO A 104 4.82 -13.14 11.75
N PHE A 105 4.73 -13.64 10.51
CA PHE A 105 4.42 -15.04 10.23
C PHE A 105 5.51 -15.79 9.46
N GLY A 106 6.60 -15.12 9.06
CA GLY A 106 7.67 -15.71 8.27
C GLY A 106 8.39 -16.86 8.97
N PHE A 107 8.33 -16.93 10.30
CA PHE A 107 8.89 -18.04 11.07
C PHE A 107 8.23 -19.40 10.74
N ASN A 108 7.00 -19.39 10.22
CA ASN A 108 6.32 -20.60 9.75
C ASN A 108 6.81 -21.09 8.37
N CYS A 109 7.60 -20.28 7.66
CA CYS A 109 8.13 -20.65 6.36
C CYS A 109 9.61 -21.10 6.49
N PRO A 110 9.95 -22.38 6.22
CA PRO A 110 11.30 -22.89 6.40
C PRO A 110 12.38 -22.10 5.63
N ARG A 111 12.03 -21.51 4.49
CA ARG A 111 12.95 -20.74 3.65
C ARG A 111 13.36 -19.39 4.25
N ILE A 112 12.54 -18.79 5.09
CA ILE A 112 12.77 -17.47 5.68
C ILE A 112 12.78 -17.46 7.21
N SER A 113 12.53 -18.61 7.86
CA SER A 113 12.46 -18.75 9.31
C SER A 113 13.77 -18.37 10.02
N LYS A 114 14.91 -18.53 9.36
CA LYS A 114 16.25 -18.15 9.86
C LYS A 114 16.63 -16.70 9.55
N GLY A 115 15.71 -15.93 9.01
CA GLY A 115 15.90 -14.58 8.54
C GLY A 115 15.96 -14.49 7.01
N PHE A 116 15.76 -13.28 6.51
CA PHE A 116 15.79 -12.99 5.08
C PHE A 116 16.32 -11.58 4.84
N LYS A 117 16.81 -11.35 3.63
CA LYS A 117 17.23 -10.02 3.16
C LYS A 117 16.49 -9.70 1.88
N ILE A 118 15.93 -8.49 1.83
CA ILE A 118 15.35 -7.98 0.60
C ILE A 118 16.49 -7.48 -0.28
N ILE A 119 16.52 -7.94 -1.51
CA ILE A 119 17.46 -7.50 -2.53
C ILE A 119 16.74 -6.68 -3.59
N ASP A 120 17.40 -5.67 -4.12
CA ASP A 120 16.92 -4.91 -5.25
C ASP A 120 17.11 -5.63 -6.59
N ASP A 121 16.57 -5.06 -7.66
CA ASP A 121 16.69 -5.63 -9.00
C ASP A 121 18.15 -5.76 -9.47
N TYR A 122 19.01 -4.84 -9.07
CA TYR A 122 20.42 -4.89 -9.44
C TYR A 122 21.13 -6.09 -8.83
N LEU A 123 20.97 -6.29 -7.52
CA LEU A 123 21.53 -7.43 -6.82
C LEU A 123 20.91 -8.75 -7.29
N SER A 124 19.59 -8.77 -7.54
CA SER A 124 18.90 -9.92 -8.10
C SER A 124 19.50 -10.36 -9.43
N ARG A 125 19.70 -9.41 -10.35
CA ARG A 125 20.36 -9.68 -11.65
C ARG A 125 21.77 -10.23 -11.49
N ARG A 126 22.54 -9.64 -10.59
CA ARG A 126 23.92 -10.06 -10.32
C ARG A 126 23.97 -11.50 -9.79
N TYR A 127 23.10 -11.85 -8.85
CA TYR A 127 23.04 -13.23 -8.34
C TYR A 127 22.58 -14.22 -9.41
N LEU A 128 21.56 -13.89 -10.19
CA LEU A 128 21.07 -14.75 -11.27
C LEU A 128 22.16 -14.98 -12.32
N LYS A 129 22.92 -13.94 -12.68
CA LYS A 129 24.03 -14.07 -13.62
C LYS A 129 25.13 -14.99 -13.06
N ALA A 130 25.53 -14.82 -11.81
CA ALA A 130 26.53 -15.68 -11.18
C ALA A 130 26.08 -17.16 -11.14
N CYS A 131 24.83 -17.42 -10.73
CA CYS A 131 24.29 -18.77 -10.74
C CYS A 131 24.23 -19.37 -12.15
N ALA A 132 23.91 -18.58 -13.17
CA ALA A 132 23.89 -19.06 -14.55
C ALA A 132 25.28 -19.41 -15.07
N GLU A 133 26.30 -18.62 -14.71
CA GLU A 133 27.71 -18.88 -15.01
C GLU A 133 28.18 -20.19 -14.35
N ASP A 134 27.89 -20.37 -13.07
CA ASP A 134 28.24 -21.59 -12.32
C ASP A 134 27.57 -22.84 -12.94
N LEU A 135 26.34 -22.74 -13.37
CA LEU A 135 25.57 -23.81 -14.00
C LEU A 135 25.85 -23.97 -15.50
N LYS A 136 26.70 -23.13 -16.09
CA LYS A 136 27.00 -23.08 -17.54
C LYS A 136 25.75 -22.89 -18.41
N ILE A 137 24.75 -22.18 -17.91
CA ILE A 137 23.50 -21.89 -18.62
C ILE A 137 23.62 -20.53 -19.29
N LYS A 138 23.22 -20.43 -20.58
CA LYS A 138 23.07 -19.11 -21.24
C LYS A 138 21.85 -18.42 -20.64
N PHE A 139 22.11 -17.38 -19.83
CA PHE A 139 21.06 -16.58 -19.20
C PHE A 139 20.92 -15.24 -19.90
N ASN A 140 19.71 -14.97 -20.43
CA ASN A 140 19.34 -13.66 -20.93
C ASN A 140 18.25 -13.08 -20.01
N TYR A 141 18.55 -12.01 -19.31
CA TYR A 141 17.64 -11.40 -18.34
C TYR A 141 16.33 -10.89 -18.98
N TYR A 142 16.36 -10.54 -20.26
CA TYR A 142 15.17 -10.04 -20.98
C TYR A 142 14.25 -11.16 -21.48
N ASP A 143 14.72 -12.39 -21.54
CA ASP A 143 13.85 -13.52 -21.78
C ASP A 143 13.02 -13.72 -20.51
N LYS A 144 11.71 -13.39 -20.57
CA LYS A 144 10.78 -13.68 -19.48
C LYS A 144 10.96 -15.16 -19.12
N ILE A 145 11.59 -15.41 -17.97
CA ILE A 145 11.77 -16.76 -17.47
C ILE A 145 10.38 -17.29 -17.12
N ASN A 146 9.75 -17.98 -18.04
CA ASN A 146 8.72 -18.94 -17.75
C ASN A 146 9.44 -20.14 -17.10
N LEU A 147 9.86 -19.98 -15.85
CA LEU A 147 10.20 -21.10 -14.99
C LEU A 147 8.89 -21.87 -14.74
N ARG A 148 8.46 -22.66 -15.72
CA ARG A 148 7.68 -23.84 -15.40
C ARG A 148 8.64 -24.76 -14.67
N LEU A 149 8.50 -24.82 -13.36
CA LEU A 149 9.00 -25.93 -12.57
C LEU A 149 8.28 -27.16 -13.17
N THR A 150 8.94 -27.88 -14.07
CA THR A 150 8.55 -29.24 -14.40
C THR A 150 8.90 -30.05 -13.16
N GLU A 151 7.86 -30.45 -12.43
CA GLU A 151 7.98 -31.52 -11.44
C GLU A 151 8.36 -32.79 -12.25
N GLU A 152 9.57 -33.27 -12.03
CA GLU A 152 9.96 -34.67 -12.19
C GLU A 152 10.08 -35.31 -10.82
#